data_26b97b45879d78ffe24343a15f3968a7
#
_entry.id   26b97b45879d78ffe24343a15f3968a7
#
_cell.length_a   1.000
_cell.length_b   1.000
_cell.length_c   1.000
_cell.angle_alpha   90.00
_cell.angle_beta   90.00
_cell.angle_gamma   90.00
#
_symmetry.space_group_name_H-M   'P 1'
#
loop_
_entity.id
_entity.type
_entity.pdbx_description
1 polymer ?
#
loop_
_entity_poly.entity_id
_entity_poly.type
_entity_poly.pdbx_seq_one_letter_code
_entity_poly.pdbx_strand_id
1 'polypeptide(L)'
;VLKYAIGRHHPPSLNGVPIKIKFATQYEIKPPKIALIVNRPDGVHFSYKRYLANIFREKFDFVGVPLDIDPRKRGQRVDDD
;
A
#
# COMPACT_ATOMS: atom_id res chain seq x y z
N VAL A 1 -10.33 -5.83 1.14
CA VAL A 1 -9.77 -4.91 2.14
C VAL A 1 -9.24 -3.64 1.48
N LEU A 2 -8.49 -3.79 0.38
CA LEU A 2 -7.96 -2.62 -0.30
C LEU A 2 -9.07 -1.74 -0.86
N LYS A 3 -10.09 -2.34 -1.46
CA LYS A 3 -11.23 -1.58 -1.98
C LYS A 3 -11.94 -0.82 -0.87
N TYR A 4 -12.09 -1.44 0.29
CA TYR A 4 -12.70 -0.82 1.44
C TYR A 4 -11.90 0.40 1.90
N ALA A 5 -10.57 0.24 1.99
CA ALA A 5 -9.72 1.33 2.44
C ALA A 5 -9.75 2.51 1.47
N ILE A 6 -9.64 2.23 0.16
CA ILE A 6 -9.66 3.28 -0.86
C ILE A 6 -11.02 3.98 -0.90
N GLY A 7 -12.10 3.21 -0.72
CA GLY A 7 -13.44 3.78 -0.71
C GLY A 7 -13.68 4.74 0.42
N ARG A 8 -13.04 4.52 1.56
CA ARG A 8 -13.17 5.43 2.72
C ARG A 8 -12.34 6.69 2.54
N HIS A 9 -11.11 6.55 2.03
CA HIS A 9 -10.22 7.69 1.82
C HIS A 9 -9.41 7.44 0.54
N HIS A 10 -9.66 8.24 -0.47
CA HIS A 10 -8.89 8.16 -1.71
C HIS A 10 -7.49 8.71 -1.48
N PRO A 11 -6.48 8.17 -2.18
CA PRO A 11 -5.14 8.75 -2.10
C PRO A 11 -5.13 10.17 -2.64
N PRO A 12 -4.37 11.07 -2.02
CA PRO A 12 -4.25 12.42 -2.56
C PRO A 12 -3.52 12.43 -3.90
N SER A 13 -3.88 13.37 -4.75
CA SER A 13 -3.22 13.52 -6.05
C SER A 13 -1.82 14.10 -5.88
N LEU A 14 -0.91 13.74 -6.79
CA LEU A 14 0.44 14.31 -6.86
C LEU A 14 0.50 15.29 -8.00
N ASN A 15 0.62 16.58 -7.69
CA ASN A 15 0.73 17.64 -8.70
C ASN A 15 -0.38 17.55 -9.76
N GLY A 16 -1.61 17.31 -9.30
CA GLY A 16 -2.75 17.20 -10.19
C GLY A 16 -2.90 15.84 -10.87
N VAL A 17 -1.98 14.92 -10.64
CA VAL A 17 -2.06 13.58 -11.21
C VAL A 17 -2.73 12.65 -10.19
N PRO A 18 -3.88 12.06 -10.53
CA PRO A 18 -4.54 11.14 -9.59
C PRO A 18 -3.68 9.91 -9.35
N ILE A 19 -3.58 9.49 -8.09
CA ILE A 19 -2.86 8.29 -7.73
C ILE A 19 -3.86 7.14 -7.75
N LYS A 20 -3.59 6.16 -8.60
CA LYS A 20 -4.47 5.00 -8.78
C LYS A 20 -3.78 3.75 -8.28
N ILE A 21 -4.38 3.13 -7.28
CA ILE A 21 -3.89 1.89 -6.71
C ILE A 21 -4.59 0.74 -7.43
N LYS A 22 -3.80 -0.12 -8.07
CA LYS A 22 -4.36 -1.21 -8.88
C LYS A 22 -4.63 -2.45 -8.05
N PHE A 23 -3.63 -2.87 -7.26
CA PHE A 23 -3.79 -4.01 -6.36
C PHE A 23 -2.66 -4.02 -5.35
N ALA A 24 -2.79 -4.90 -4.35
CA ALA A 24 -1.78 -5.11 -3.33
C ALA A 24 -1.48 -6.60 -3.23
N THR A 25 -0.22 -6.94 -2.95
CA THR A 25 0.17 -8.34 -2.78
C THR A 25 1.19 -8.43 -1.66
N GLN A 26 1.05 -9.44 -0.81
CA GLN A 26 2.00 -9.70 0.27
C GLN A 26 3.14 -10.54 -0.29
N TYR A 27 4.37 -10.04 -0.18
CA TYR A 27 5.53 -10.73 -0.73
C TYR A 27 6.52 -11.21 0.33
N GLU A 28 6.31 -10.82 1.59
CA GLU A 28 7.10 -11.30 2.72
C GLU A 28 6.17 -11.63 3.88
N ILE A 29 6.54 -12.63 4.67
CA ILE A 29 5.73 -13.07 5.80
C ILE A 29 6.30 -12.58 7.11
N LYS A 30 7.61 -12.59 7.28
CA LYS A 30 8.29 -12.20 8.52
C LYS A 30 9.43 -11.24 8.24
N PRO A 31 9.22 -9.94 8.44
CA PRO A 31 7.97 -9.26 8.77
C PRO A 31 7.03 -9.19 7.58
N PRO A 32 5.74 -8.98 7.78
CA PRO A 32 4.82 -8.85 6.63
C PRO A 32 5.18 -7.62 5.79
N LYS A 33 5.32 -7.83 4.50
CA LYS A 33 5.58 -6.76 3.54
C LYS A 33 4.58 -6.86 2.40
N ILE A 34 3.95 -5.75 2.10
CA ILE A 34 2.90 -5.69 1.09
C ILE A 34 3.34 -4.74 0.00
N ALA A 35 3.40 -5.23 -1.23
CA ALA A 35 3.64 -4.39 -2.39
C ALA A 35 2.32 -3.78 -2.83
N LEU A 36 2.32 -2.47 -3.02
CA LEU A 36 1.14 -1.73 -3.46
C LEU A 36 1.40 -1.27 -4.89
N ILE A 37 0.71 -1.87 -5.84
CA ILE A 37 0.94 -1.57 -7.24
C ILE A 37 0.12 -0.35 -7.63
N VAL A 38 0.83 0.71 -7.99
CA VAL A 38 0.22 2.02 -8.27
C VAL A 38 0.78 2.59 -9.56
N ASN A 39 0.09 3.59 -10.12
CA ASN A 39 0.58 4.28 -11.33
C ASN A 39 1.78 5.16 -11.04
N ARG A 40 1.86 5.77 -9.86
CA ARG A 40 2.95 6.67 -9.46
C ARG A 40 3.38 6.35 -8.03
N PRO A 41 4.37 5.45 -7.84
CA PRO A 41 4.80 5.08 -6.48
C PRO A 41 5.28 6.26 -5.64
N ASP A 42 5.94 7.22 -6.27
CA ASP A 42 6.44 8.41 -5.58
C ASP A 42 5.32 9.35 -5.12
N GLY A 43 4.09 9.11 -5.59
CA GLY A 43 2.95 9.91 -5.19
C GLY A 43 2.18 9.39 -3.99
N VAL A 44 2.57 8.24 -3.45
CA VAL A 44 1.89 7.67 -2.28
C VAL A 44 2.51 8.27 -1.03
N HIS A 45 1.78 9.22 -0.43
CA HIS A 45 2.26 9.92 0.76
C HIS A 45 2.39 8.96 1.94
N PHE A 46 3.36 9.19 2.83
CA PHE A 46 3.59 8.29 3.95
C PHE A 46 2.37 8.22 4.88
N SER A 47 1.61 9.29 5.00
CA SER A 47 0.41 9.28 5.83
C SER A 47 -0.65 8.34 5.26
N TYR A 48 -0.72 8.23 3.94
CA TYR A 48 -1.64 7.30 3.31
C TYR A 48 -1.16 5.86 3.49
N LYS A 49 0.16 5.64 3.41
CA LYS A 49 0.73 4.31 3.69
C LYS A 49 0.41 3.88 5.12
N ARG A 50 0.52 4.81 6.07
CA ARG A 50 0.19 4.53 7.47
C ARG A 50 -1.29 4.18 7.61
N TYR A 51 -2.16 4.92 6.92
CA TYR A 51 -3.59 4.64 6.93
C TYR A 51 -3.87 3.22 6.42
N LEU A 52 -3.26 2.86 5.29
CA LEU A 52 -3.43 1.52 4.73
C LEU A 52 -2.91 0.45 5.67
N ALA A 53 -1.74 0.68 6.28
CA ALA A 53 -1.18 -0.27 7.22
C ALA A 53 -2.11 -0.50 8.41
N ASN A 54 -2.74 0.56 8.91
CA ASN A 54 -3.67 0.43 10.02
C ASN A 54 -4.91 -0.38 9.62
N ILE A 55 -5.41 -0.17 8.40
CA ILE A 55 -6.55 -0.94 7.91
C ILE A 55 -6.18 -2.42 7.77
N PHE A 56 -5.01 -2.70 7.21
CA PHE A 56 -4.57 -4.09 7.06
C PHE A 56 -4.35 -4.76 8.42
N ARG A 57 -3.84 -4.03 9.40
CA ARG A 57 -3.67 -4.58 10.74
C ARG A 57 -5.01 -4.97 11.37
N GLU A 58 -6.02 -4.13 11.18
CA GLU A 58 -7.35 -4.43 11.71
C GLU A 58 -7.96 -5.66 11.04
N LYS A 59 -7.86 -5.71 9.71
CA LYS A 59 -8.58 -6.73 8.93
C LYS A 59 -7.87 -8.08 8.93
N PHE A 60 -6.54 -8.09 9.06
CA PHE A 60 -5.75 -9.32 8.97
C PHE A 60 -5.03 -9.68 10.26
N ASP A 61 -5.34 -8.97 11.34
CA ASP A 61 -4.83 -9.31 12.68
C ASP A 61 -3.30 -9.30 12.76
N PHE A 62 -2.69 -8.28 12.20
CA PHE A 62 -1.24 -8.07 12.30
C PHE A 62 -0.86 -7.26 13.54
N VAL A 63 -1.60 -7.43 14.65
CA VAL A 63 -1.41 -6.63 15.85
C VAL A 63 -0.01 -6.88 16.43
N GLY A 64 0.69 -5.78 16.74
CA GLY A 64 2.00 -5.86 17.36
C GLY A 64 3.12 -6.26 16.43
N VAL A 65 2.85 -6.39 15.13
CA VAL A 65 3.83 -6.81 14.13
C VAL A 65 4.12 -5.65 13.19
N PRO A 66 5.39 -5.34 12.90
CA PRO A 66 5.69 -4.31 11.90
C PRO A 66 5.11 -4.71 10.55
N LEU A 67 4.49 -3.74 9.88
CA LEU A 67 3.87 -3.98 8.58
C LEU A 67 4.38 -2.91 7.62
N ASP A 68 5.02 -3.35 6.55
CA ASP A 68 5.63 -2.47 5.58
C ASP A 68 4.77 -2.41 4.32
N ILE A 69 4.40 -1.21 3.92
CA ILE A 69 3.65 -0.96 2.68
C ILE A 69 4.64 -0.35 1.68
N ASP A 70 4.85 -1.04 0.58
CA ASP A 70 5.88 -0.68 -0.39
C ASP A 70 5.23 -0.35 -1.74
N PRO A 71 5.10 0.94 -2.10
CA PRO A 71 4.51 1.30 -3.39
C PRO A 71 5.45 0.93 -4.53
N ARG A 72 4.89 0.32 -5.57
CA ARG A 72 5.65 -0.11 -6.75
C ARG A 72 4.86 0.12 -8.01
N LYS A 73 5.56 0.28 -9.13
CA LYS A 73 4.94 0.35 -10.43
C LYS A 73 4.58 -1.04 -10.92
N ARG A 74 3.55 -1.10 -11.77
CA ARG A 74 3.20 -2.34 -12.42
C ARG A 74 4.39 -2.82 -13.27
N GLY A 75 4.69 -4.12 -13.17
CA GLY A 75 5.82 -4.70 -13.87
C GLY A 75 7.14 -4.61 -13.12
N GLN A 76 7.19 -3.82 -12.05
CA GLN A 76 8.36 -3.76 -11.19
C GLN A 76 8.38 -4.98 -10.28
N ARG A 77 9.54 -5.59 -10.11
CA ARG A 77 9.66 -6.80 -9.29
C ARG A 77 9.47 -6.43 -7.83
N VAL A 78 8.66 -7.23 -7.13
CA VAL A 78 8.35 -6.95 -5.73
C VAL A 78 9.45 -7.38 -4.77
N ASP A 79 10.25 -8.35 -5.17
CA ASP A 79 11.36 -8.87 -4.36
C ASP A 79 12.71 -8.38 -4.87
N ASP A 80 12.70 -7.33 -5.61
CA ASP A 80 13.90 -6.77 -6.22
C ASP A 80 14.76 -6.08 -5.18
N ASP A 81 16.04 -6.31 -5.24
CA ASP A 81 17.03 -5.71 -4.33
C ASP A 81 18.10 -4.93 -5.06
#